data_a334b86ec3cf2dcfb2ae3b93b7ebf0b2
#
_entry.id   a334b86ec3cf2dcfb2ae3b93b7ebf0b2
#
_cell.length_a   1.000
_cell.length_b   1.000
_cell.length_c   1.000
_cell.angle_alpha   90.00
_cell.angle_beta   90.00
_cell.angle_gamma   90.00
#
_symmetry.space_group_name_H-M   'P 1'
#
loop_
_entity.id
_entity.type
_entity.pdbx_description
1 polymer ?
#
loop_
_entity_poly.entity_id
_entity_poly.type
_entity_poly.pdbx_seq_one_letter_code
_entity_poly.pdbx_strand_id
1 'polypeptide(L)'
;MKSLQLLLLVLMVCLLTIAPLNAQDQPPTEPPADGGLDPAPVGTAVPLPTRGARPASFMITQSDRAALHFFFQALPQGETALMRVVGNEIANVRALFLGDLIDFFPVDDNFYGLIAAGMEQPTGRNNPLAVYVTFTDGTRTTLDANVEIVLGSFIRQNVTVAPDRGYLLDIETEQSELARLESMIGTYTDERLWDETGFQLPIMAALTSPFGAFRTFNGTLNTRHTGWDIRTTLGVPVMASAAGRVVFAGTLAIRGNYVLIDHGYGVFTGYAHFSTTHVTRGQEVAKEQVLGTTGDTGRTSGPHFHWELAVNGDWVDSIQFLEMWMP
;
A
#
# COMPACT_ATOMS: atom_id res chain seq x y z
N MET A 1 -30.44 -21.23 -65.46
CA MET A 1 -29.68 -20.96 -66.70
C MET A 1 -28.24 -20.85 -66.23
N LYS A 2 -27.42 -21.92 -66.40
CA LYS A 2 -26.29 -22.06 -67.34
C LYS A 2 -25.20 -21.03 -67.05
N SER A 3 -23.96 -21.30 -66.81
CA SER A 3 -22.99 -22.38 -67.18
C SER A 3 -21.72 -22.17 -66.40
N LEU A 4 -21.06 -23.08 -65.77
CA LEU A 4 -20.16 -24.16 -66.22
C LEU A 4 -18.95 -23.68 -67.05
N GLN A 5 -17.80 -24.19 -66.66
CA GLN A 5 -16.51 -24.35 -67.34
C GLN A 5 -15.37 -23.41 -66.83
N LEU A 6 -14.10 -23.76 -66.70
CA LEU A 6 -13.38 -25.01 -67.04
C LEU A 6 -12.01 -25.00 -66.28
N LEU A 7 -11.61 -26.16 -65.93
CA LEU A 7 -10.33 -26.71 -65.49
C LEU A 7 -9.15 -26.30 -66.39
N LEU A 8 -8.01 -25.95 -65.84
CA LEU A 8 -6.71 -26.26 -66.47
C LEU A 8 -5.61 -26.59 -65.45
N LEU A 9 -5.22 -27.83 -65.53
CA LEU A 9 -4.10 -28.47 -64.80
C LEU A 9 -2.83 -28.17 -65.61
N VAL A 10 -1.77 -27.64 -65.01
CA VAL A 10 -0.42 -27.69 -65.58
C VAL A 10 0.52 -28.31 -64.57
N LEU A 11 0.88 -29.53 -64.85
CA LEU A 11 1.99 -30.25 -64.26
C LEU A 11 3.29 -29.67 -64.81
N MET A 12 4.22 -29.28 -63.97
CA MET A 12 5.60 -29.07 -64.34
C MET A 12 6.53 -29.79 -63.37
N VAL A 13 7.07 -30.87 -63.82
CA VAL A 13 8.14 -31.66 -63.25
C VAL A 13 9.47 -30.91 -63.46
N CYS A 14 10.22 -30.64 -62.42
CA CYS A 14 11.66 -30.35 -62.58
C CYS A 14 12.46 -30.90 -61.39
N LEU A 15 13.14 -31.94 -61.72
CA LEU A 15 14.51 -32.41 -61.38
C LEU A 15 15.07 -32.04 -60.00
N LEU A 16 15.24 -33.08 -59.20
CA LEU A 16 16.21 -33.22 -58.10
C LEU A 16 17.63 -32.96 -58.57
N THR A 17 18.30 -32.02 -57.94
CA THR A 17 19.75 -32.00 -57.78
C THR A 17 20.08 -32.16 -56.30
N ILE A 18 20.64 -33.32 -55.98
CA ILE A 18 21.20 -33.64 -54.65
C ILE A 18 22.56 -32.97 -54.57
N ALA A 19 22.79 -32.10 -53.64
CA ALA A 19 24.05 -31.58 -53.18
C ALA A 19 24.42 -32.23 -51.84
N PRO A 20 25.67 -32.54 -51.56
CA PRO A 20 26.05 -33.39 -50.44
C PRO A 20 25.99 -32.67 -49.11
N LEU A 21 25.51 -33.40 -48.11
CA LEU A 21 25.62 -33.07 -46.69
C LEU A 21 27.12 -32.95 -46.32
N ASN A 22 27.52 -31.76 -45.88
CA ASN A 22 28.69 -31.60 -45.03
C ASN A 22 28.16 -31.27 -43.63
N ALA A 23 27.98 -32.28 -42.81
CA ALA A 23 27.81 -32.12 -41.38
C ALA A 23 29.18 -31.77 -40.79
N GLN A 24 29.41 -30.49 -40.52
CA GLN A 24 30.46 -30.09 -39.61
C GLN A 24 29.86 -30.07 -38.22
N ASP A 25 30.40 -30.90 -37.33
CA ASP A 25 30.20 -30.90 -35.89
C ASP A 25 30.44 -29.48 -35.35
N GLN A 26 29.36 -28.74 -35.06
CA GLN A 26 29.45 -27.63 -34.12
C GLN A 26 29.16 -28.19 -32.70
N PRO A 27 30.02 -27.85 -31.72
CA PRO A 27 29.70 -28.18 -30.34
C PRO A 27 28.38 -27.51 -29.95
N PRO A 28 27.61 -28.09 -29.03
CA PRO A 28 26.36 -27.49 -28.57
C PRO A 28 26.63 -26.06 -28.07
N THR A 29 25.98 -25.10 -28.67
CA THR A 29 25.98 -23.72 -28.16
C THR A 29 25.47 -23.78 -26.73
N GLU A 30 26.27 -23.29 -25.80
CA GLU A 30 25.82 -23.01 -24.42
C GLU A 30 24.48 -22.27 -24.48
N PRO A 31 23.53 -22.66 -23.60
CA PRO A 31 22.33 -21.87 -23.48
C PRO A 31 22.73 -20.40 -23.18
N PRO A 32 21.99 -19.39 -23.71
CA PRO A 32 22.33 -18.01 -23.46
C PRO A 32 22.44 -17.83 -21.95
N ALA A 33 23.56 -17.26 -21.52
CA ALA A 33 23.81 -16.93 -20.12
C ALA A 33 22.55 -16.29 -19.61
N ASP A 34 22.05 -16.85 -18.51
CA ASP A 34 20.95 -16.36 -17.72
C ASP A 34 21.00 -14.84 -17.76
N GLY A 35 20.00 -14.23 -18.42
CA GLY A 35 19.89 -12.77 -18.51
C GLY A 35 19.69 -12.26 -17.11
N GLY A 36 20.80 -12.10 -16.40
CA GLY A 36 20.83 -11.57 -15.07
C GLY A 36 20.00 -10.28 -15.09
N LEU A 37 18.86 -10.33 -14.42
CA LEU A 37 18.11 -9.13 -14.08
C LEU A 37 19.12 -8.16 -13.50
N ASP A 38 19.34 -7.02 -14.16
CA ASP A 38 20.11 -5.95 -13.56
C ASP A 38 19.59 -5.80 -12.13
N PRO A 39 20.43 -5.99 -11.11
CA PRO A 39 19.98 -5.77 -9.75
C PRO A 39 19.43 -4.34 -9.72
N ALA A 40 18.19 -4.20 -9.28
CA ALA A 40 17.60 -2.89 -9.06
C ALA A 40 18.67 -2.00 -8.42
N PRO A 41 18.88 -0.75 -8.89
CA PRO A 41 19.98 0.07 -8.45
C PRO A 41 20.07 -0.04 -6.95
N VAL A 42 21.27 -0.35 -6.44
CA VAL A 42 21.51 -0.51 -5.00
C VAL A 42 21.24 0.84 -4.37
N GLY A 43 19.99 1.11 -4.12
CA GLY A 43 19.57 2.24 -3.30
C GLY A 43 20.31 2.09 -1.98
N THR A 44 20.88 3.17 -1.50
CA THR A 44 21.42 3.23 -0.13
C THR A 44 20.38 2.63 0.78
N ALA A 45 20.74 1.62 1.57
CA ALA A 45 19.83 0.98 2.51
C ALA A 45 19.18 2.08 3.35
N VAL A 46 17.85 2.24 3.21
CA VAL A 46 17.11 3.18 4.06
C VAL A 46 17.24 2.65 5.48
N PRO A 47 17.63 3.48 6.46
CA PRO A 47 17.68 3.06 7.86
C PRO A 47 16.32 2.46 8.25
N LEU A 48 16.36 1.43 9.10
CA LEU A 48 15.11 0.87 9.62
C LEU A 48 14.40 1.94 10.45
N PRO A 49 13.07 2.09 10.28
CA PRO A 49 12.30 3.09 11.01
C PRO A 49 12.37 2.81 12.51
N THR A 50 12.53 3.86 13.28
CA THR A 50 12.48 3.81 14.75
C THR A 50 11.36 4.73 15.21
N ARG A 51 10.52 4.23 16.12
CA ARG A 51 9.44 5.04 16.71
C ARG A 51 9.99 6.35 17.25
N GLY A 52 9.43 7.47 16.83
CA GLY A 52 9.82 8.80 17.26
C GLY A 52 9.56 9.01 18.75
N ALA A 53 10.34 9.90 19.37
CA ALA A 53 10.01 10.42 20.68
C ALA A 53 8.72 11.26 20.59
N ARG A 54 7.98 11.35 21.70
CA ARG A 54 6.77 12.19 21.76
C ARG A 54 7.13 13.63 21.39
N PRO A 55 6.58 14.18 20.28
CA PRO A 55 6.82 15.56 19.91
C PRO A 55 6.06 16.52 20.83
N ALA A 56 6.49 17.78 20.87
CA ALA A 56 5.71 18.83 21.50
C ALA A 56 4.41 19.03 20.71
N SER A 57 3.30 19.06 21.44
CA SER A 57 2.01 19.47 20.85
C SER A 57 1.79 20.96 21.09
N PHE A 58 1.06 21.60 20.17
CA PHE A 58 0.63 22.99 20.33
C PHE A 58 -0.89 23.08 20.23
N MET A 59 -1.44 23.94 21.08
CA MET A 59 -2.87 24.18 21.11
C MET A 59 -3.28 24.98 19.86
N ILE A 60 -4.30 24.50 19.17
CA ILE A 60 -4.85 25.13 17.96
C ILE A 60 -6.04 26.00 18.30
N THR A 61 -7.00 25.42 19.02
CA THR A 61 -8.23 26.11 19.42
C THR A 61 -8.76 25.50 20.71
N GLN A 62 -9.58 26.24 21.42
CA GLN A 62 -10.17 25.79 22.67
C GLN A 62 -11.58 26.35 22.88
N SER A 63 -12.37 25.66 23.68
CA SER A 63 -13.59 26.11 24.31
C SER A 63 -13.40 26.20 25.82
N ASP A 64 -14.46 26.50 26.58
CA ASP A 64 -14.39 26.53 28.03
C ASP A 64 -14.06 25.17 28.67
N ARG A 65 -14.35 24.05 27.98
CA ARG A 65 -14.26 22.68 28.51
C ARG A 65 -13.30 21.76 27.77
N ALA A 66 -12.86 22.11 26.55
CA ALA A 66 -12.00 21.26 25.72
C ALA A 66 -11.04 22.07 24.87
N ALA A 67 -9.87 21.49 24.58
CA ALA A 67 -8.88 22.08 23.69
C ALA A 67 -8.34 21.07 22.69
N LEU A 68 -8.16 21.51 21.44
CA LEU A 68 -7.56 20.75 20.35
C LEU A 68 -6.08 21.08 20.23
N HIS A 69 -5.26 20.05 20.16
CA HIS A 69 -3.82 20.12 19.98
C HIS A 69 -3.40 19.34 18.74
N PHE A 70 -2.43 19.89 17.99
CA PHE A 70 -1.73 19.19 16.91
C PHE A 70 -0.33 18.79 17.35
N PHE A 71 0.16 17.68 16.77
CA PHE A 71 1.56 17.24 16.87
C PHE A 71 2.34 17.48 15.56
N PHE A 72 1.76 18.23 14.64
CA PHE A 72 2.33 18.55 13.32
C PHE A 72 2.02 20.02 12.97
N GLN A 73 2.77 20.59 12.01
CA GLN A 73 2.54 21.96 11.52
C GLN A 73 1.84 21.95 10.15
N ALA A 74 2.20 21.01 9.30
CA ALA A 74 1.59 20.76 7.99
C ALA A 74 1.51 19.26 7.76
N LEU A 75 0.59 18.83 6.91
CA LEU A 75 0.36 17.44 6.55
C LEU A 75 0.82 17.23 5.09
N PRO A 76 1.93 16.54 4.85
CA PRO A 76 2.35 16.20 3.50
C PRO A 76 1.37 15.20 2.83
N GLN A 77 1.23 15.30 1.51
CA GLN A 77 0.52 14.27 0.74
C GLN A 77 1.15 12.90 1.00
N GLY A 78 0.31 11.89 1.20
CA GLY A 78 0.71 10.52 1.50
C GLY A 78 1.11 10.26 2.96
N GLU A 79 0.96 11.23 3.85
CA GLU A 79 1.34 11.08 5.27
C GLU A 79 0.13 11.11 6.22
N THR A 80 0.40 10.68 7.44
CA THR A 80 -0.56 10.67 8.56
C THR A 80 -0.11 11.66 9.64
N ALA A 81 -1.06 12.27 10.31
CA ALA A 81 -0.79 13.15 11.44
C ALA A 81 -1.70 12.85 12.63
N LEU A 82 -1.18 13.13 13.83
CA LEU A 82 -1.85 12.89 15.10
C LEU A 82 -2.38 14.20 15.68
N MET A 83 -3.62 14.13 16.17
CA MET A 83 -4.29 15.19 16.93
C MET A 83 -4.61 14.69 18.33
N ARG A 84 -4.80 15.63 19.25
CA ARG A 84 -5.25 15.32 20.61
C ARG A 84 -6.30 16.33 21.06
N VAL A 85 -7.37 15.82 21.66
CA VAL A 85 -8.33 16.63 22.41
C VAL A 85 -8.13 16.35 23.90
N VAL A 86 -8.01 17.43 24.67
CA VAL A 86 -7.93 17.40 26.13
C VAL A 86 -9.12 18.16 26.71
N GLY A 87 -9.64 17.72 27.84
CA GLY A 87 -10.75 18.39 28.52
C GLY A 87 -11.29 17.53 29.64
N ASN A 88 -12.32 18.06 30.32
CA ASN A 88 -13.00 17.37 31.42
C ASN A 88 -14.33 16.79 30.96
N GLU A 89 -14.69 15.61 31.48
CA GLU A 89 -15.98 14.98 31.27
C GLU A 89 -16.32 14.77 29.77
N ILE A 90 -15.31 14.49 28.94
CA ILE A 90 -15.52 14.17 27.54
C ILE A 90 -16.00 12.71 27.42
N ALA A 91 -17.13 12.52 26.73
CA ALA A 91 -17.68 11.20 26.45
C ALA A 91 -17.24 10.65 25.09
N ASN A 92 -17.13 11.53 24.06
CA ASN A 92 -16.75 11.14 22.71
C ASN A 92 -16.19 12.34 21.94
N VAL A 93 -15.27 12.06 21.02
CA VAL A 93 -14.72 13.06 20.09
C VAL A 93 -14.73 12.49 18.68
N ARG A 94 -15.19 13.28 17.72
CA ARG A 94 -15.19 13.00 16.29
C ARG A 94 -14.68 14.20 15.50
N ALA A 95 -14.05 13.97 14.38
CA ALA A 95 -13.69 15.06 13.47
C ALA A 95 -14.29 14.82 12.07
N LEU A 96 -14.58 15.91 11.37
CA LEU A 96 -14.83 15.91 9.95
C LEU A 96 -13.64 16.57 9.27
N PHE A 97 -12.95 15.82 8.41
CA PHE A 97 -11.79 16.27 7.65
C PHE A 97 -11.80 15.66 6.25
N LEU A 98 -11.64 16.50 5.22
CA LEU A 98 -11.65 16.11 3.80
C LEU A 98 -12.89 15.31 3.33
N GLY A 99 -13.97 15.37 4.08
CA GLY A 99 -15.21 14.63 3.82
C GLY A 99 -15.38 13.37 4.66
N ASP A 100 -14.36 12.94 5.37
CA ASP A 100 -14.38 11.75 6.22
C ASP A 100 -14.70 12.08 7.67
N LEU A 101 -15.52 11.22 8.29
CA LEU A 101 -15.80 11.27 9.70
C LEU A 101 -14.83 10.36 10.46
N ILE A 102 -14.01 10.96 11.32
CA ILE A 102 -12.91 10.34 12.02
C ILE A 102 -13.25 10.25 13.51
N ASP A 103 -13.24 9.06 14.07
CA ASP A 103 -13.40 8.88 15.51
C ASP A 103 -12.04 8.94 16.22
N PHE A 104 -12.06 9.51 17.44
CA PHE A 104 -10.90 9.59 18.31
C PHE A 104 -10.92 8.45 19.29
N PHE A 105 -9.77 7.83 19.51
CA PHE A 105 -9.60 6.77 20.52
C PHE A 105 -9.10 7.35 21.85
N PRO A 106 -9.65 6.87 22.98
CA PRO A 106 -9.22 7.31 24.30
C PRO A 106 -7.89 6.67 24.70
N VAL A 107 -7.00 7.48 25.28
CA VAL A 107 -5.80 7.00 26.00
C VAL A 107 -5.65 7.87 27.24
N ASP A 108 -5.70 7.26 28.41
CA ASP A 108 -5.80 7.94 29.69
C ASP A 108 -6.97 8.93 29.69
N ASP A 109 -6.72 10.18 30.08
CA ASP A 109 -7.73 11.26 30.11
C ASP A 109 -7.78 12.07 28.79
N ASN A 110 -7.19 11.55 27.70
CA ASN A 110 -7.12 12.26 26.43
C ASN A 110 -7.77 11.46 25.31
N PHE A 111 -8.18 12.16 24.25
CA PHE A 111 -8.69 11.58 23.02
C PHE A 111 -7.71 11.88 21.87
N TYR A 112 -7.31 10.87 21.12
CA TYR A 112 -6.39 10.99 20.01
C TYR A 112 -7.08 10.62 18.70
N GLY A 113 -6.84 11.41 17.65
CA GLY A 113 -7.37 11.16 16.31
C GLY A 113 -6.25 11.18 15.27
N LEU A 114 -6.37 10.29 14.29
CA LEU A 114 -5.48 10.23 13.13
C LEU A 114 -6.15 10.90 11.94
N ILE A 115 -5.45 11.80 11.25
CA ILE A 115 -5.83 12.31 9.95
C ILE A 115 -4.80 11.91 8.91
N ALA A 116 -5.24 11.73 7.68
CA ALA A 116 -4.39 11.41 6.55
C ALA A 116 -4.64 12.40 5.41
N ALA A 117 -3.66 12.55 4.52
CA ALA A 117 -3.85 13.18 3.22
C ALA A 117 -3.39 12.19 2.14
N GLY A 118 -4.30 11.74 1.30
CA GLY A 118 -3.98 10.85 0.18
C GLY A 118 -2.92 11.43 -0.75
N MET A 119 -2.26 10.57 -1.53
CA MET A 119 -1.17 10.95 -2.44
C MET A 119 -1.57 12.02 -3.49
N GLU A 120 -2.84 12.06 -3.85
CA GLU A 120 -3.40 12.97 -4.87
C GLU A 120 -4.23 14.11 -4.24
N GLN A 121 -4.25 14.23 -2.91
CA GLN A 121 -5.00 15.27 -2.22
C GLN A 121 -4.51 16.66 -2.64
N PRO A 122 -5.38 17.59 -3.04
CA PRO A 122 -4.97 18.94 -3.38
C PRO A 122 -4.23 19.65 -2.22
N THR A 123 -3.11 20.30 -2.53
CA THR A 123 -2.36 21.09 -1.54
C THR A 123 -3.02 22.42 -1.27
N GLY A 124 -2.88 22.92 -0.04
CA GLY A 124 -3.44 24.22 0.36
C GLY A 124 -3.41 24.44 1.87
N ARG A 125 -3.59 25.68 2.29
CA ARG A 125 -3.55 26.06 3.71
C ARG A 125 -4.91 25.98 4.40
N ASN A 126 -5.99 25.95 3.65
CA ASN A 126 -7.35 26.12 4.16
C ASN A 126 -8.17 24.84 3.95
N ASN A 127 -7.69 23.72 4.50
CA ASN A 127 -8.49 22.51 4.54
C ASN A 127 -9.22 22.48 5.89
N PRO A 128 -10.54 22.71 5.92
CA PRO A 128 -11.29 22.82 7.16
C PRO A 128 -11.30 21.49 7.92
N LEU A 129 -11.10 21.58 9.21
CA LEU A 129 -11.22 20.51 10.18
C LEU A 129 -12.22 20.97 11.25
N ALA A 130 -13.30 20.22 11.42
CA ALA A 130 -14.27 20.43 12.49
C ALA A 130 -14.21 19.27 13.49
N VAL A 131 -13.86 19.54 14.75
CA VAL A 131 -13.78 18.53 15.80
C VAL A 131 -14.97 18.68 16.74
N TYR A 132 -15.82 17.68 16.76
CA TYR A 132 -17.05 17.61 17.57
C TYR A 132 -16.74 16.89 18.88
N VAL A 133 -16.87 17.60 20.00
CA VAL A 133 -16.69 17.07 21.34
C VAL A 133 -18.06 16.92 22.01
N THR A 134 -18.38 15.71 22.44
CA THR A 134 -19.59 15.42 23.23
C THR A 134 -19.18 15.16 24.67
N PHE A 135 -19.80 15.83 25.62
CA PHE A 135 -19.54 15.66 27.04
C PHE A 135 -20.48 14.65 27.68
N THR A 136 -20.12 14.16 28.86
CA THR A 136 -20.91 13.17 29.62
C THR A 136 -22.30 13.69 30.05
N ASP A 137 -22.48 14.99 30.15
CA ASP A 137 -23.77 15.62 30.40
C ASP A 137 -24.65 15.76 29.13
N GLY A 138 -24.17 15.25 27.98
CA GLY A 138 -24.86 15.33 26.70
C GLY A 138 -24.68 16.65 25.94
N THR A 139 -24.03 17.64 26.52
CA THR A 139 -23.70 18.89 25.82
C THR A 139 -22.61 18.67 24.77
N ARG A 140 -22.54 19.57 23.79
CA ARG A 140 -21.57 19.46 22.67
C ARG A 140 -20.88 20.79 22.43
N THR A 141 -19.66 20.73 21.95
CA THR A 141 -18.93 21.87 21.39
C THR A 141 -18.21 21.47 20.12
N THR A 142 -17.91 22.45 19.27
CA THR A 142 -17.10 22.24 18.06
C THR A 142 -15.81 23.05 18.21
N LEU A 143 -14.70 22.40 17.88
CA LEU A 143 -13.37 23.01 17.83
C LEU A 143 -12.95 23.07 16.36
N ASP A 144 -13.05 24.26 15.75
CA ASP A 144 -12.72 24.44 14.34
C ASP A 144 -11.24 24.78 14.15
N ALA A 145 -10.66 24.23 13.09
CA ALA A 145 -9.28 24.45 12.70
C ALA A 145 -9.12 24.40 11.17
N ASN A 146 -7.92 24.72 10.69
CA ASN A 146 -7.52 24.49 9.31
C ASN A 146 -6.21 23.67 9.32
N VAL A 147 -6.11 22.72 8.41
CA VAL A 147 -4.90 21.93 8.18
C VAL A 147 -4.24 22.40 6.89
N GLU A 148 -2.95 22.71 6.95
CA GLU A 148 -2.17 22.96 5.74
C GLU A 148 -1.73 21.60 5.15
N ILE A 149 -2.12 21.33 3.88
CA ILE A 149 -1.64 20.17 3.13
C ILE A 149 -0.54 20.66 2.20
N VAL A 150 0.62 20.02 2.25
CA VAL A 150 1.80 20.36 1.45
C VAL A 150 2.15 19.21 0.50
N LEU A 151 3.00 19.49 -0.50
CA LEU A 151 3.46 18.49 -1.44
C LEU A 151 4.20 17.36 -0.72
N GLY A 152 3.84 16.11 -1.05
CA GLY A 152 4.59 14.93 -0.68
C GLY A 152 5.87 14.78 -1.50
N SER A 153 6.83 14.03 -0.97
CA SER A 153 8.11 13.79 -1.64
C SER A 153 8.08 12.46 -2.40
N PHE A 154 7.68 12.50 -3.67
CA PHE A 154 7.50 11.30 -4.49
C PHE A 154 8.50 11.23 -5.64
N ILE A 155 9.16 10.07 -5.80
CA ILE A 155 10.10 9.81 -6.88
C ILE A 155 9.40 9.26 -8.12
N ARG A 156 10.12 9.19 -9.24
CA ARG A 156 9.68 8.51 -10.47
C ARG A 156 10.50 7.25 -10.68
N GLN A 157 9.84 6.16 -11.09
CA GLN A 157 10.47 4.87 -11.35
C GLN A 157 9.96 4.27 -12.66
N ASN A 158 10.88 3.70 -13.45
CA ASN A 158 10.54 2.82 -14.55
C ASN A 158 10.66 1.38 -14.06
N VAL A 159 9.63 0.58 -14.29
CA VAL A 159 9.57 -0.81 -13.85
C VAL A 159 9.39 -1.70 -15.08
N THR A 160 10.21 -2.73 -15.20
CA THR A 160 10.07 -3.73 -16.27
C THR A 160 9.42 -4.98 -15.69
N VAL A 161 8.32 -5.38 -16.32
CA VAL A 161 7.62 -6.63 -16.03
C VAL A 161 7.89 -7.59 -17.17
N ALA A 162 8.20 -8.84 -16.85
CA ALA A 162 8.52 -9.87 -17.83
C ALA A 162 7.35 -10.09 -18.82
N PRO A 163 7.63 -10.48 -20.09
CA PRO A 163 6.59 -10.59 -21.12
C PRO A 163 5.45 -11.54 -20.77
N ASP A 164 5.71 -12.61 -20.05
CA ASP A 164 4.73 -13.60 -19.58
C ASP A 164 3.75 -13.02 -18.53
N ARG A 165 4.09 -11.89 -17.91
CA ARG A 165 3.24 -11.13 -16.98
C ARG A 165 2.65 -9.86 -17.59
N GLY A 166 2.85 -9.64 -18.91
CA GLY A 166 2.36 -8.45 -19.61
C GLY A 166 0.84 -8.24 -19.53
N TYR A 167 0.06 -9.32 -19.34
CA TYR A 167 -1.38 -9.25 -19.12
C TYR A 167 -1.78 -8.53 -17.82
N LEU A 168 -0.85 -8.34 -16.88
CA LEU A 168 -1.05 -7.59 -15.64
C LEU A 168 -0.82 -6.07 -15.79
N LEU A 169 -0.57 -5.61 -17.02
CA LEU A 169 -0.42 -4.18 -17.34
C LEU A 169 -1.72 -3.56 -17.85
N ASP A 170 -2.83 -4.22 -17.61
CA ASP A 170 -4.16 -3.74 -17.96
C ASP A 170 -4.67 -2.73 -16.93
N ILE A 171 -5.05 -1.53 -17.39
CA ILE A 171 -5.52 -0.44 -16.51
C ILE A 171 -6.86 -0.76 -15.84
N GLU A 172 -7.74 -1.50 -16.49
CA GLU A 172 -9.04 -1.87 -15.93
C GLU A 172 -8.87 -2.86 -14.77
N THR A 173 -7.94 -3.79 -14.91
CA THR A 173 -7.54 -4.71 -13.82
C THR A 173 -6.97 -3.95 -12.62
N GLU A 174 -6.08 -2.98 -12.86
CA GLU A 174 -5.51 -2.10 -11.81
C GLU A 174 -6.60 -1.35 -11.05
N GLN A 175 -7.48 -0.65 -11.80
CA GLN A 175 -8.54 0.16 -11.21
C GLN A 175 -9.58 -0.68 -10.47
N SER A 176 -9.94 -1.84 -11.01
CA SER A 176 -10.89 -2.76 -10.36
C SER A 176 -10.35 -3.31 -9.04
N GLU A 177 -9.07 -3.68 -9.01
CA GLU A 177 -8.43 -4.17 -7.79
C GLU A 177 -8.31 -3.07 -6.74
N LEU A 178 -7.88 -1.85 -7.13
CA LEU A 178 -7.83 -0.68 -6.23
C LEU A 178 -9.20 -0.37 -5.65
N ALA A 179 -10.23 -0.23 -6.46
CA ALA A 179 -11.58 0.06 -5.98
C ALA A 179 -12.11 -0.99 -5.00
N ARG A 180 -11.76 -2.27 -5.22
CA ARG A 180 -12.09 -3.35 -4.28
C ARG A 180 -11.40 -3.17 -2.94
N LEU A 181 -10.12 -2.81 -2.93
CA LEU A 181 -9.36 -2.59 -1.70
C LEU A 181 -9.81 -1.31 -0.99
N GLU A 182 -10.04 -0.22 -1.72
CA GLU A 182 -10.59 1.04 -1.19
C GLU A 182 -11.93 0.82 -0.48
N SER A 183 -12.79 -0.04 -1.03
CA SER A 183 -14.06 -0.40 -0.37
C SER A 183 -13.87 -1.12 0.98
N MET A 184 -12.73 -1.77 1.19
CA MET A 184 -12.40 -2.45 2.46
C MET A 184 -11.70 -1.51 3.44
N ILE A 185 -10.71 -0.74 3.00
CA ILE A 185 -9.99 0.21 3.86
C ILE A 185 -10.83 1.45 4.23
N GLY A 186 -11.91 1.71 3.47
CA GLY A 186 -12.91 2.72 3.81
C GLY A 186 -13.93 2.26 4.86
N THR A 187 -13.83 1.02 5.39
CA THR A 187 -14.65 0.57 6.51
C THR A 187 -14.07 1.05 7.83
N TYR A 188 -14.89 1.06 8.88
CA TYR A 188 -14.48 1.56 10.18
C TYR A 188 -14.85 0.58 11.30
N THR A 189 -13.88 0.30 12.18
CA THR A 189 -14.07 -0.48 13.41
C THR A 189 -13.80 0.43 14.60
N ASP A 190 -14.84 0.69 15.42
CA ASP A 190 -14.77 1.57 16.61
C ASP A 190 -14.17 0.81 17.82
N GLU A 191 -12.97 0.28 17.60
CA GLU A 191 -12.21 -0.45 18.61
C GLU A 191 -10.72 -0.36 18.28
N ARG A 192 -9.87 -0.16 19.29
CA ARG A 192 -8.42 -0.24 19.15
C ARG A 192 -7.99 -1.71 19.28
N LEU A 193 -7.57 -2.31 18.17
CA LEU A 193 -7.13 -3.71 18.15
C LEU A 193 -5.61 -3.85 18.35
N TRP A 194 -4.82 -2.79 18.09
CA TRP A 194 -3.38 -2.79 18.39
C TRP A 194 -3.12 -2.44 19.87
N ASP A 195 -2.03 -2.96 20.42
CA ASP A 195 -1.60 -2.70 21.78
C ASP A 195 -0.65 -1.47 21.89
N GLU A 196 -0.22 -1.14 23.10
CA GLU A 196 0.70 -0.02 23.39
C GLU A 196 2.08 -0.14 22.74
N THR A 197 2.47 -1.35 22.29
CA THR A 197 3.74 -1.56 21.57
C THR A 197 3.66 -1.04 20.13
N GLY A 198 2.45 -0.71 19.64
CA GLY A 198 2.19 -0.12 18.32
C GLY A 198 2.57 -1.05 17.17
N PHE A 199 2.99 -0.43 16.07
CA PHE A 199 3.27 -1.12 14.80
C PHE A 199 4.78 -1.35 14.61
N GLN A 200 5.11 -2.33 13.76
CA GLN A 200 6.48 -2.66 13.37
C GLN A 200 6.56 -3.10 11.90
N LEU A 201 7.77 -3.17 11.37
CA LEU A 201 8.01 -3.76 10.05
C LEU A 201 7.63 -5.26 10.05
N PRO A 202 6.96 -5.73 8.98
CA PRO A 202 6.59 -7.14 8.84
C PRO A 202 7.78 -8.06 8.55
N ILE A 203 8.87 -7.49 8.02
CA ILE A 203 10.15 -8.15 7.74
C ILE A 203 11.28 -7.17 8.04
N MET A 204 12.28 -7.59 8.82
CA MET A 204 13.45 -6.77 9.12
C MET A 204 14.48 -6.89 7.98
N ALA A 205 14.27 -6.15 6.90
CA ALA A 205 15.14 -6.14 5.73
C ALA A 205 15.19 -4.76 5.06
N ALA A 206 16.09 -4.59 4.10
CA ALA A 206 16.30 -3.30 3.43
C ALA A 206 15.07 -2.88 2.61
N LEU A 207 14.68 -1.63 2.76
CA LEU A 207 13.66 -0.97 1.95
C LEU A 207 14.25 -0.65 0.56
N THR A 208 13.53 -0.93 -0.51
CA THR A 208 14.05 -0.83 -1.88
C THR A 208 13.28 0.14 -2.77
N SER A 209 11.97 0.27 -2.59
CA SER A 209 11.16 1.19 -3.37
C SER A 209 10.13 1.88 -2.48
N PRO A 210 10.12 3.22 -2.44
CA PRO A 210 9.30 3.96 -1.52
C PRO A 210 7.83 4.00 -1.92
N PHE A 211 6.99 4.22 -0.91
CA PHE A 211 5.61 4.63 -1.06
C PHE A 211 5.49 5.87 -1.95
N GLY A 212 4.38 5.97 -2.68
CA GLY A 212 4.01 7.14 -3.47
C GLY A 212 4.78 7.31 -4.77
N ALA A 213 5.77 6.45 -5.09
CA ALA A 213 6.51 6.54 -6.33
C ALA A 213 5.59 6.51 -7.57
N PHE A 214 5.84 7.45 -8.50
CA PHE A 214 5.22 7.40 -9.83
C PHE A 214 5.89 6.30 -10.64
N ARG A 215 5.21 5.19 -10.87
CA ARG A 215 5.72 4.04 -11.61
C ARG A 215 5.21 4.03 -13.04
N THR A 216 6.14 3.90 -14.00
CA THR A 216 5.83 3.63 -15.40
C THR A 216 6.26 2.19 -15.71
N PHE A 217 5.28 1.31 -15.94
CA PHE A 217 5.50 -0.08 -16.26
C PHE A 217 5.64 -0.28 -17.76
N ASN A 218 6.76 -0.88 -18.20
CA ASN A 218 7.10 -1.16 -19.61
C ASN A 218 6.86 0.04 -20.55
N GLY A 219 6.98 1.28 -20.04
CA GLY A 219 6.78 2.52 -20.79
C GLY A 219 5.32 2.85 -21.14
N THR A 220 4.34 2.10 -20.66
CA THR A 220 2.92 2.25 -21.05
C THR A 220 1.97 2.53 -19.89
N LEU A 221 1.98 1.72 -18.83
CA LEU A 221 1.08 1.85 -17.71
C LEU A 221 1.69 2.75 -16.62
N ASN A 222 0.98 3.83 -16.26
CA ASN A 222 1.39 4.70 -15.16
C ASN A 222 0.50 4.45 -13.95
N THR A 223 1.12 4.18 -12.79
CA THR A 223 0.44 3.98 -11.52
C THR A 223 1.16 4.66 -10.37
N ARG A 224 0.53 4.67 -9.20
CA ARG A 224 1.16 5.08 -7.94
C ARG A 224 1.51 3.86 -7.11
N HIS A 225 2.65 3.90 -6.43
CA HIS A 225 3.06 2.86 -5.50
C HIS A 225 2.37 3.04 -4.14
N THR A 226 1.50 2.14 -3.78
CA THR A 226 0.63 2.24 -2.59
C THR A 226 1.29 1.77 -1.29
N GLY A 227 2.53 1.30 -1.34
CA GLY A 227 3.25 0.82 -0.17
C GLY A 227 4.77 0.94 -0.33
N TRP A 228 5.51 0.24 0.53
CA TRP A 228 6.95 0.08 0.46
C TRP A 228 7.32 -1.32 -0.02
N ASP A 229 8.31 -1.40 -0.89
CA ASP A 229 8.91 -2.68 -1.26
C ASP A 229 10.11 -2.98 -0.36
N ILE A 230 10.13 -4.18 0.19
CA ILE A 230 11.15 -4.68 1.11
C ILE A 230 11.92 -5.80 0.40
N ARG A 231 13.25 -5.72 0.39
CA ARG A 231 14.11 -6.72 -0.22
C ARG A 231 13.97 -8.05 0.51
N THR A 232 13.69 -9.11 -0.24
CA THR A 232 13.61 -10.47 0.33
C THR A 232 13.90 -11.52 -0.74
N THR A 233 14.08 -12.75 -0.30
CA THR A 233 14.06 -13.96 -1.14
C THR A 233 12.75 -14.68 -0.96
N LEU A 234 12.49 -15.73 -1.73
CA LEU A 234 11.31 -16.58 -1.58
C LEU A 234 11.31 -17.32 -0.24
N GLY A 235 10.14 -17.49 0.36
CA GLY A 235 9.96 -18.34 1.54
C GLY A 235 10.31 -17.71 2.89
N VAL A 236 10.62 -16.41 2.96
CA VAL A 236 10.88 -15.70 4.23
C VAL A 236 9.55 -15.48 4.98
N PRO A 237 9.47 -15.78 6.28
CA PRO A 237 8.27 -15.49 7.07
C PRO A 237 7.93 -14.00 7.10
N VAL A 238 6.65 -13.70 6.91
CA VAL A 238 6.06 -12.35 7.02
C VAL A 238 5.21 -12.29 8.27
N MET A 239 5.44 -11.29 9.10
CA MET A 239 4.75 -11.13 10.39
C MET A 239 3.71 -10.02 10.33
N ALA A 240 2.65 -10.13 11.14
CA ALA A 240 1.70 -9.05 11.34
C ALA A 240 2.39 -7.84 11.99
N SER A 241 2.20 -6.65 11.41
CA SER A 241 2.79 -5.41 11.91
C SER A 241 2.24 -4.98 13.27
N ALA A 242 0.99 -5.33 13.54
CA ALA A 242 0.29 -5.12 14.81
C ALA A 242 -0.81 -6.16 14.97
N ALA A 243 -1.40 -6.28 16.15
CA ALA A 243 -2.58 -7.09 16.36
C ALA A 243 -3.78 -6.50 15.61
N GLY A 244 -4.71 -7.36 15.14
CA GLY A 244 -5.87 -6.95 14.37
C GLY A 244 -6.70 -8.12 13.86
N ARG A 245 -7.64 -7.82 12.98
CA ARG A 245 -8.52 -8.80 12.34
C ARG A 245 -8.29 -8.88 10.84
N VAL A 246 -8.10 -10.06 10.31
CA VAL A 246 -7.94 -10.28 8.86
C VAL A 246 -9.27 -10.00 8.16
N VAL A 247 -9.34 -8.94 7.36
CA VAL A 247 -10.54 -8.59 6.57
C VAL A 247 -10.50 -9.15 5.16
N PHE A 248 -9.31 -9.47 4.66
CA PHE A 248 -9.10 -10.15 3.40
C PHE A 248 -7.89 -11.10 3.47
N ALA A 249 -8.05 -12.30 2.93
CA ALA A 249 -6.96 -13.23 2.63
C ALA A 249 -7.34 -14.00 1.36
N GLY A 250 -6.56 -13.83 0.28
CA GLY A 250 -6.88 -14.43 -1.01
C GLY A 250 -5.97 -13.93 -2.12
N THR A 251 -6.29 -14.31 -3.37
CA THR A 251 -5.49 -13.92 -4.54
C THR A 251 -6.12 -12.74 -5.27
N LEU A 252 -5.30 -11.76 -5.58
CA LEU A 252 -5.58 -10.61 -6.41
C LEU A 252 -4.70 -10.65 -7.67
N ALA A 253 -5.10 -9.95 -8.73
CA ALA A 253 -4.35 -9.98 -9.98
C ALA A 253 -3.00 -9.26 -9.84
N ILE A 254 -3.01 -8.06 -9.31
CA ILE A 254 -1.83 -7.19 -9.21
C ILE A 254 -1.01 -7.54 -7.94
N ARG A 255 -1.65 -7.60 -6.78
CA ARG A 255 -0.98 -7.89 -5.51
C ARG A 255 -0.67 -9.37 -5.28
N GLY A 256 -1.15 -10.27 -6.15
CA GLY A 256 -0.97 -11.71 -6.00
C GLY A 256 -1.68 -12.25 -4.76
N ASN A 257 -1.09 -13.19 -4.06
CA ASN A 257 -1.61 -13.64 -2.77
C ASN A 257 -1.45 -12.50 -1.76
N TYR A 258 -2.56 -12.09 -1.17
CA TYR A 258 -2.67 -10.86 -0.39
C TYR A 258 -3.42 -11.08 0.92
N VAL A 259 -2.98 -10.41 1.96
CA VAL A 259 -3.65 -10.31 3.26
C VAL A 259 -3.86 -8.84 3.58
N LEU A 260 -5.06 -8.48 4.07
CA LEU A 260 -5.39 -7.16 4.61
C LEU A 260 -5.89 -7.32 6.04
N ILE A 261 -5.31 -6.55 6.97
CA ILE A 261 -5.64 -6.58 8.40
C ILE A 261 -6.22 -5.23 8.79
N ASP A 262 -7.38 -5.26 9.45
CA ASP A 262 -7.99 -4.14 10.15
C ASP A 262 -7.45 -4.11 11.59
N HIS A 263 -6.93 -2.95 11.99
CA HIS A 263 -6.40 -2.71 13.33
C HIS A 263 -7.34 -1.85 14.19
N GLY A 264 -8.48 -1.47 13.65
CA GLY A 264 -9.41 -0.54 14.28
C GLY A 264 -9.07 0.94 14.01
N TYR A 265 -9.98 1.81 14.35
CA TYR A 265 -9.89 3.28 14.17
C TYR A 265 -9.41 3.69 12.76
N GLY A 266 -9.87 2.97 11.73
CA GLY A 266 -9.56 3.26 10.33
C GLY A 266 -8.13 2.94 9.90
N VAL A 267 -7.35 2.19 10.70
CA VAL A 267 -5.97 1.79 10.37
C VAL A 267 -5.95 0.37 9.81
N PHE A 268 -5.38 0.22 8.62
CA PHE A 268 -5.23 -1.07 7.93
C PHE A 268 -3.78 -1.31 7.50
N THR A 269 -3.36 -2.58 7.47
CA THR A 269 -2.10 -2.98 6.82
C THR A 269 -2.32 -4.05 5.78
N GLY A 270 -1.67 -3.89 4.63
CA GLY A 270 -1.73 -4.78 3.48
C GLY A 270 -0.39 -5.48 3.22
N TYR A 271 -0.45 -6.74 2.83
CA TYR A 271 0.69 -7.64 2.68
C TYR A 271 0.56 -8.39 1.37
N ALA A 272 1.45 -8.13 0.40
CA ALA A 272 1.33 -8.64 -0.96
C ALA A 272 2.44 -9.62 -1.36
N HIS A 273 2.23 -10.23 -2.52
CA HIS A 273 3.16 -11.11 -3.20
C HIS A 273 3.57 -12.37 -2.41
N PHE A 274 2.71 -12.85 -1.52
CA PHE A 274 2.98 -14.08 -0.80
C PHE A 274 3.14 -15.29 -1.76
N SER A 275 4.03 -16.22 -1.41
CA SER A 275 4.00 -17.58 -1.96
C SER A 275 2.87 -18.39 -1.33
N THR A 276 2.74 -18.31 -0.01
CA THR A 276 1.68 -18.97 0.77
C THR A 276 1.16 -18.04 1.86
N THR A 277 -0.15 -18.09 2.12
CA THR A 277 -0.80 -17.42 3.25
C THR A 277 -1.22 -18.45 4.29
N HIS A 278 -1.06 -18.12 5.58
CA HIS A 278 -1.35 -19.02 6.72
C HIS A 278 -2.54 -18.54 7.55
N VAL A 279 -3.21 -17.49 7.10
CA VAL A 279 -4.35 -16.89 7.78
C VAL A 279 -5.58 -16.85 6.88
N THR A 280 -6.75 -16.73 7.47
CA THR A 280 -8.02 -16.67 6.76
C THR A 280 -8.82 -15.43 7.16
N ARG A 281 -9.73 -14.99 6.29
CA ARG A 281 -10.64 -13.88 6.59
C ARG A 281 -11.44 -14.14 7.87
N GLY A 282 -11.52 -13.12 8.73
CA GLY A 282 -12.20 -13.15 10.02
C GLY A 282 -11.31 -13.58 11.17
N GLN A 283 -10.10 -14.09 10.92
CA GLN A 283 -9.15 -14.50 11.95
C GLN A 283 -8.60 -13.27 12.68
N GLU A 284 -8.54 -13.33 14.00
CA GLU A 284 -7.77 -12.41 14.82
C GLU A 284 -6.30 -12.85 14.82
N VAL A 285 -5.40 -11.89 14.69
CA VAL A 285 -3.96 -12.08 14.67
C VAL A 285 -3.29 -11.23 15.74
N ALA A 286 -2.29 -11.80 16.39
CA ALA A 286 -1.41 -11.04 17.28
C ALA A 286 -0.31 -10.34 16.47
N LYS A 287 0.25 -9.27 17.03
CA LYS A 287 1.50 -8.68 16.52
C LYS A 287 2.58 -9.77 16.44
N GLU A 288 3.42 -9.75 15.41
CA GLU A 288 4.47 -10.76 15.13
C GLU A 288 3.95 -12.17 14.76
N GLN A 289 2.64 -12.37 14.71
CA GLN A 289 2.12 -13.62 14.18
C GLN A 289 2.50 -13.78 12.71
N VAL A 290 3.00 -14.97 12.33
CA VAL A 290 3.34 -15.28 10.93
C VAL A 290 2.06 -15.38 10.10
N LEU A 291 1.97 -14.51 9.07
CA LEU A 291 0.84 -14.44 8.14
C LEU A 291 1.01 -15.34 6.92
N GLY A 292 2.26 -15.66 6.58
CA GLY A 292 2.61 -16.42 5.39
C GLY A 292 4.10 -16.31 5.09
N THR A 293 4.49 -16.65 3.85
CA THR A 293 5.86 -16.57 3.38
C THR A 293 5.96 -15.75 2.10
N THR A 294 7.07 -15.02 1.93
CA THR A 294 7.33 -14.18 0.76
C THR A 294 7.36 -14.98 -0.54
N GLY A 295 6.91 -14.35 -1.61
CA GLY A 295 6.83 -14.92 -2.94
C GLY A 295 7.13 -13.91 -4.04
N ASP A 296 6.56 -14.20 -5.22
CA ASP A 296 6.59 -13.34 -6.40
C ASP A 296 5.27 -13.41 -7.18
N THR A 297 4.17 -13.73 -6.50
CA THR A 297 2.84 -13.81 -7.12
C THR A 297 2.31 -12.43 -7.49
N GLY A 298 1.49 -12.33 -8.54
CA GLY A 298 0.96 -11.07 -9.06
C GLY A 298 1.95 -10.31 -9.96
N ARG A 299 1.82 -8.96 -10.00
CA ARG A 299 2.66 -8.10 -10.85
C ARG A 299 3.95 -7.72 -10.14
N THR A 300 4.99 -8.49 -10.34
CA THR A 300 6.32 -8.25 -9.77
C THR A 300 7.39 -8.23 -10.87
N SER A 301 8.50 -7.56 -10.63
CA SER A 301 9.71 -7.64 -11.44
C SER A 301 10.72 -8.70 -10.93
N GLY A 302 10.37 -9.36 -9.82
CA GLY A 302 11.17 -10.38 -9.14
C GLY A 302 10.80 -10.49 -7.67
N PRO A 303 11.37 -11.43 -6.92
CA PRO A 303 11.05 -11.64 -5.52
C PRO A 303 11.29 -10.40 -4.67
N HIS A 304 10.24 -9.88 -4.06
CA HIS A 304 10.24 -8.83 -3.04
C HIS A 304 8.97 -8.96 -2.20
N PHE A 305 8.89 -8.21 -1.15
CA PHE A 305 7.71 -8.09 -0.33
C PHE A 305 7.16 -6.67 -0.41
N HIS A 306 5.88 -6.53 -0.73
CA HIS A 306 5.19 -5.24 -0.79
C HIS A 306 4.29 -5.06 0.43
N TRP A 307 4.50 -3.98 1.17
CA TRP A 307 3.79 -3.67 2.42
C TRP A 307 3.08 -2.33 2.34
N GLU A 308 1.78 -2.33 2.62
CA GLU A 308 0.89 -1.19 2.54
C GLU A 308 0.36 -0.82 3.93
N LEU A 309 0.05 0.46 4.12
CA LEU A 309 -0.68 0.98 5.26
C LEU A 309 -1.74 1.98 4.77
N ALA A 310 -2.94 1.90 5.32
CA ALA A 310 -3.99 2.86 5.06
C ALA A 310 -4.54 3.44 6.36
N VAL A 311 -4.93 4.71 6.31
CA VAL A 311 -5.57 5.43 7.41
C VAL A 311 -6.78 6.17 6.86
N ASN A 312 -7.96 5.89 7.43
CA ASN A 312 -9.24 6.51 7.06
C ASN A 312 -9.56 6.44 5.55
N GLY A 313 -9.25 5.30 4.91
CA GLY A 313 -9.52 5.08 3.49
C GLY A 313 -8.41 5.54 2.54
N ASP A 314 -7.39 6.23 3.00
CA ASP A 314 -6.25 6.68 2.20
C ASP A 314 -5.02 5.78 2.39
N TRP A 315 -4.36 5.39 1.29
CA TRP A 315 -3.03 4.78 1.35
C TRP A 315 -2.01 5.84 1.78
N VAL A 316 -1.21 5.51 2.81
CA VAL A 316 -0.23 6.42 3.41
C VAL A 316 1.15 5.78 3.55
N ASP A 317 2.17 6.60 3.75
CA ASP A 317 3.55 6.13 3.95
C ASP A 317 3.65 5.35 5.27
N SER A 318 3.78 4.03 5.13
CA SER A 318 3.87 3.13 6.27
C SER A 318 5.16 3.33 7.10
N ILE A 319 6.24 3.85 6.50
CA ILE A 319 7.47 4.15 7.21
C ILE A 319 7.30 5.42 8.04
N GLN A 320 6.74 6.48 7.47
CA GLN A 320 6.39 7.69 8.21
C GLN A 320 5.47 7.38 9.40
N PHE A 321 4.46 6.49 9.18
CA PHE A 321 3.56 6.05 10.24
C PHE A 321 4.30 5.32 11.38
N LEU A 322 5.28 4.45 11.07
CA LEU A 322 6.10 3.77 12.09
C LEU A 322 6.99 4.74 12.88
N GLU A 323 7.49 5.79 12.23
CA GLU A 323 8.32 6.82 12.86
C GLU A 323 7.50 7.79 13.70
N MET A 324 6.21 7.90 13.44
CA MET A 324 5.33 8.76 14.22
C MET A 324 5.18 8.23 15.66
N TRP A 325 5.24 9.17 16.61
CA TRP A 325 4.88 8.82 17.99
C TRP A 325 3.36 8.54 18.07
N MET A 326 3.02 7.40 18.67
CA MET A 326 1.64 7.00 18.98
C MET A 326 1.49 6.87 20.50
N PRO A 327 0.36 7.31 21.09
CA PRO A 327 0.11 7.21 22.53
C PRO A 327 -0.15 5.80 22.99
#